data_99144643f358a8ce7024a1e7fa62bce5
#
_entry.id   99144643f358a8ce7024a1e7fa62bce5
#
_cell.length_a   1.000
_cell.length_b   1.000
_cell.length_c   1.000
_cell.angle_alpha   90.00
_cell.angle_beta   90.00
_cell.angle_gamma   90.00
#
_symmetry.space_group_name_H-M   'P 1'
#
loop_
_entity.id
_entity.type
_entity.pdbx_description
1 polymer ?
#
loop_
_entity_poly.entity_id
_entity_poly.type
_entity_poly.pdbx_seq_one_letter_code
_entity_poly.pdbx_strand_id
1 'polypeptide(L)'
;MANIQWGVVEGSADGAAMSALTVAAIADHPFGPISFTGDRWALPDVRLLPSILPSKVVAVGKNYASHVREMGGDAPPETPIIFLKPSTSVCGPGDPIRLPVEAGRVDHEAELAVVLRRPLKGVTAGDALDAVLGYTGANDVTDRTMQSSDGQWTRAKGYDSYCPLGPWIETAVDPADLRITASVNGNVRQDSRTSALIRDVAALLEFMSGVMTLLPGDVILTGTPAGVGPIVDGDTVTVEIEGIGPLTNPVRAV
;
A
#
# COMPACT_ATOMS: atom_id res chain seq x y z
N MET A 1 4.98 28.66 4.98
CA MET A 1 4.40 27.33 5.24
C MET A 1 4.27 26.64 3.89
N ALA A 2 4.64 25.37 3.79
CA ALA A 2 4.41 24.61 2.55
C ALA A 2 2.89 24.51 2.31
N ASN A 3 2.46 24.76 1.08
CA ASN A 3 1.06 24.61 0.73
C ASN A 3 0.80 23.14 0.39
N ILE A 4 -0.14 22.49 1.09
CA ILE A 4 -0.52 21.09 0.85
C ILE A 4 -1.78 21.12 -0.01
N GLN A 5 -1.73 20.46 -1.16
CA GLN A 5 -2.83 20.40 -2.11
C GLN A 5 -2.97 19.00 -2.69
N TRP A 6 -4.18 18.67 -3.10
CA TRP A 6 -4.44 17.51 -3.96
C TRP A 6 -4.07 17.84 -5.40
N GLY A 7 -3.62 16.84 -6.14
CA GLY A 7 -3.32 17.01 -7.54
C GLY A 7 -3.49 15.72 -8.34
N VAL A 8 -3.69 15.88 -9.63
CA VAL A 8 -3.68 14.79 -10.61
C VAL A 8 -2.30 14.74 -11.25
N VAL A 9 -1.67 13.57 -11.25
CA VAL A 9 -0.44 13.34 -11.99
C VAL A 9 -0.80 13.20 -13.48
N GLU A 10 -0.21 14.03 -14.31
CA GLU A 10 -0.45 14.07 -15.77
C GLU A 10 0.78 13.50 -16.50
N GLY A 11 0.55 12.68 -17.52
CA GLY A 11 1.55 12.00 -18.32
C GLY A 11 1.40 10.48 -18.20
N SER A 12 2.11 9.72 -19.03
CA SER A 12 2.10 8.25 -18.94
C SER A 12 3.21 7.77 -18.02
N ALA A 13 2.86 6.96 -17.03
CA ALA A 13 3.84 6.25 -16.19
C ALA A 13 4.54 5.11 -16.96
N ASP A 14 3.98 4.67 -18.09
CA ASP A 14 4.53 3.59 -18.89
C ASP A 14 5.76 4.06 -19.67
N GLY A 15 6.94 3.80 -19.11
CA GLY A 15 8.23 4.04 -19.76
C GLY A 15 8.69 5.51 -19.82
N ALA A 16 7.91 6.47 -19.32
CA ALA A 16 8.37 7.84 -19.16
C ALA A 16 9.24 7.97 -17.89
N ALA A 17 10.33 8.72 -17.96
CA ALA A 17 11.05 9.08 -16.76
C ALA A 17 10.11 9.89 -15.84
N MET A 18 10.13 9.63 -14.53
CA MET A 18 9.36 10.39 -13.53
C MET A 18 9.54 11.91 -13.66
N SER A 19 10.70 12.34 -14.20
CA SER A 19 11.02 13.75 -14.50
C SER A 19 10.18 14.38 -15.61
N ALA A 20 9.47 13.58 -16.41
CA ALA A 20 8.60 14.07 -17.47
C ALA A 20 7.14 14.26 -17.04
N LEU A 21 6.80 13.82 -15.83
CA LEU A 21 5.45 13.93 -15.29
C LEU A 21 5.20 15.32 -14.67
N THR A 22 3.96 15.76 -14.72
CA THR A 22 3.49 17.00 -14.08
C THR A 22 2.37 16.69 -13.08
N VAL A 23 2.15 17.63 -12.17
CA VAL A 23 1.03 17.57 -11.22
C VAL A 23 0.14 18.79 -11.43
N ALA A 24 -1.12 18.55 -11.76
CA ALA A 24 -2.15 19.59 -11.86
C ALA A 24 -2.94 19.64 -10.55
N ALA A 25 -2.95 20.80 -9.88
CA ALA A 25 -3.68 20.97 -8.63
C ALA A 25 -5.19 20.90 -8.83
N ILE A 26 -5.90 20.30 -7.88
CA ILE A 26 -7.35 20.27 -7.83
C ILE A 26 -7.86 21.05 -6.62
N ALA A 27 -9.05 21.67 -6.77
CA ALA A 27 -9.61 22.57 -5.78
C ALA A 27 -10.11 21.83 -4.53
N ASP A 28 -10.66 20.63 -4.73
CA ASP A 28 -11.34 19.86 -3.71
C ASP A 28 -10.75 18.45 -3.55
N HIS A 29 -11.31 17.69 -2.61
CA HIS A 29 -10.89 16.31 -2.34
C HIS A 29 -11.21 15.39 -3.53
N PRO A 30 -10.32 14.42 -3.89
CA PRO A 30 -10.47 13.57 -5.08
C PRO A 30 -11.66 12.59 -5.04
N PHE A 31 -12.44 12.54 -3.97
CA PHE A 31 -13.64 11.69 -3.91
C PHE A 31 -14.86 12.28 -4.64
N GLY A 32 -14.81 13.58 -4.96
CA GLY A 32 -15.82 14.29 -5.73
C GLY A 32 -15.43 14.50 -7.19
N PRO A 33 -16.21 15.32 -7.91
CA PRO A 33 -15.85 15.74 -9.26
C PRO A 33 -14.54 16.51 -9.26
N ILE A 34 -13.64 16.19 -10.18
CA ILE A 34 -12.35 16.86 -10.30
C ILE A 34 -12.55 18.26 -10.90
N SER A 35 -12.06 19.27 -10.18
CA SER A 35 -12.01 20.68 -10.63
C SER A 35 -10.58 21.19 -10.48
N PHE A 36 -9.94 21.55 -11.61
CA PHE A 36 -8.56 22.04 -11.60
C PHE A 36 -8.49 23.52 -11.19
N THR A 37 -7.48 23.87 -10.37
CA THR A 37 -7.20 25.28 -10.00
C THR A 37 -6.52 26.06 -11.11
N GLY A 38 -5.86 25.37 -12.04
CA GLY A 38 -5.00 25.94 -13.07
C GLY A 38 -3.51 25.88 -12.73
N ASP A 39 -3.15 25.64 -11.47
CA ASP A 39 -1.76 25.50 -11.05
C ASP A 39 -1.19 24.15 -11.49
N ARG A 40 0.08 24.15 -11.97
CA ARG A 40 0.81 22.95 -12.39
C ARG A 40 2.26 23.06 -11.99
N TRP A 41 2.84 21.91 -11.66
CA TRP A 41 4.27 21.78 -11.33
C TRP A 41 4.86 20.54 -12.01
N ALA A 42 6.15 20.57 -12.32
CA ALA A 42 6.85 19.33 -12.64
C ALA A 42 6.87 18.42 -11.39
N LEU A 43 6.68 17.12 -11.58
CA LEU A 43 6.66 16.17 -10.47
C LEU A 43 7.93 16.23 -9.57
N PRO A 44 9.16 16.43 -10.13
CA PRO A 44 10.36 16.60 -9.32
C PRO A 44 10.39 17.85 -8.44
N ASP A 45 9.58 18.86 -8.75
CA ASP A 45 9.53 20.13 -7.99
C ASP A 45 8.58 20.07 -6.78
N VAL A 46 7.87 18.97 -6.61
CA VAL A 46 6.94 18.76 -5.50
C VAL A 46 7.41 17.62 -4.61
N ARG A 47 7.10 17.72 -3.31
CA ARG A 47 7.22 16.58 -2.40
C ARG A 47 5.89 15.84 -2.35
N LEU A 48 5.89 14.57 -2.72
CA LEU A 48 4.73 13.72 -2.53
C LEU A 48 4.57 13.39 -1.04
N LEU A 49 3.34 13.52 -0.57
CA LEU A 49 2.91 13.04 0.73
C LEU A 49 2.26 11.65 0.57
N PRO A 50 1.92 10.95 1.66
CA PRO A 50 1.09 9.75 1.53
C PRO A 50 -0.11 10.05 0.64
N SER A 51 -0.38 9.16 -0.31
CA SER A 51 -1.44 9.35 -1.31
C SER A 51 -2.83 9.51 -0.69
N ILE A 52 -3.01 9.07 0.54
CA ILE A 52 -4.19 9.29 1.39
C ILE A 52 -3.79 9.15 2.86
N LEU A 53 -4.53 9.85 3.76
CA LEU A 53 -4.46 9.62 5.20
C LEU A 53 -5.76 8.90 5.63
N PRO A 54 -5.73 7.57 5.76
CA PRO A 54 -6.92 6.77 6.02
C PRO A 54 -7.42 6.92 7.47
N SER A 55 -8.71 6.65 7.70
CA SER A 55 -9.21 6.46 9.07
C SER A 55 -8.65 5.19 9.67
N LYS A 56 -8.45 4.17 8.85
CA LYS A 56 -7.79 2.90 9.17
C LYS A 56 -7.20 2.26 7.91
N VAL A 57 -6.18 1.43 8.11
CA VAL A 57 -5.70 0.48 7.11
C VAL A 57 -6.15 -0.91 7.55
N VAL A 58 -6.89 -1.62 6.70
CA VAL A 58 -7.29 -3.00 6.92
C VAL A 58 -6.44 -3.89 6.02
N ALA A 59 -5.71 -4.81 6.60
CA ALA A 59 -4.80 -5.68 5.87
C ALA A 59 -5.21 -7.15 5.98
N VAL A 60 -4.84 -7.95 4.99
CA VAL A 60 -5.05 -9.40 5.00
C VAL A 60 -3.72 -10.14 5.05
N GLY A 61 -3.59 -11.07 5.98
CA GLY A 61 -2.44 -11.96 6.06
C GLY A 61 -2.63 -13.22 5.22
N LYS A 62 -1.51 -13.76 4.68
CA LYS A 62 -1.45 -15.07 4.00
C LYS A 62 -2.34 -15.17 2.76
N ASN A 63 -2.41 -14.14 1.94
CA ASN A 63 -3.23 -14.09 0.72
C ASN A 63 -2.48 -14.47 -0.58
N TYR A 64 -1.23 -14.95 -0.48
CA TYR A 64 -0.48 -15.57 -1.58
C TYR A 64 -0.03 -16.97 -1.16
N ALA A 65 -0.31 -17.98 -1.98
CA ALA A 65 0.06 -19.35 -1.67
C ALA A 65 1.59 -19.56 -1.55
N SER A 66 2.38 -18.79 -2.32
CA SER A 66 3.83 -18.80 -2.25
C SER A 66 4.34 -18.29 -0.89
N HIS A 67 3.76 -17.21 -0.38
CA HIS A 67 4.10 -16.65 0.93
C HIS A 67 3.65 -17.57 2.09
N VAL A 68 2.49 -18.22 1.96
CA VAL A 68 2.05 -19.22 2.95
C VAL A 68 3.10 -20.32 3.11
N ARG A 69 3.61 -20.86 2.00
CA ARG A 69 4.68 -21.89 2.03
C ARG A 69 6.00 -21.37 2.60
N GLU A 70 6.40 -20.15 2.22
CA GLU A 70 7.60 -19.48 2.74
C GLU A 70 7.57 -19.36 4.27
N MET A 71 6.39 -19.06 4.83
CA MET A 71 6.17 -18.95 6.26
C MET A 71 5.90 -20.31 6.96
N GLY A 72 6.16 -21.42 6.27
CA GLY A 72 6.04 -22.77 6.82
C GLY A 72 4.62 -23.32 6.93
N GLY A 73 3.67 -22.71 6.22
CA GLY A 73 2.28 -23.20 6.16
C GLY A 73 2.06 -24.16 5.01
N ASP A 74 1.25 -25.20 5.22
CA ASP A 74 0.91 -26.21 4.20
C ASP A 74 -0.22 -25.75 3.27
N ALA A 75 -1.16 -24.94 3.79
CA ALA A 75 -2.32 -24.45 3.05
C ALA A 75 -2.69 -23.02 3.49
N PRO A 76 -3.31 -22.23 2.59
CA PRO A 76 -3.85 -20.94 2.97
C PRO A 76 -5.00 -21.08 3.99
N PRO A 77 -5.24 -20.05 4.83
CA PRO A 77 -6.33 -20.08 5.79
C PRO A 77 -7.68 -20.13 5.06
N GLU A 78 -8.61 -20.96 5.56
CA GLU A 78 -9.96 -21.06 5.01
C GLU A 78 -10.70 -19.72 5.09
N THR A 79 -10.57 -19.03 6.23
CA THR A 79 -11.11 -17.69 6.45
C THR A 79 -9.98 -16.64 6.36
N PRO A 80 -10.18 -15.48 5.70
CA PRO A 80 -9.18 -14.44 5.67
C PRO A 80 -8.76 -13.99 7.07
N ILE A 81 -7.46 -13.91 7.30
CA ILE A 81 -6.91 -13.33 8.55
C ILE A 81 -6.77 -11.83 8.31
N ILE A 82 -7.61 -11.02 8.94
CA ILE A 82 -7.52 -9.57 8.81
C ILE A 82 -6.94 -8.95 10.09
N PHE A 83 -6.22 -7.84 9.90
CA PHE A 83 -5.68 -7.02 10.99
C PHE A 83 -5.71 -5.55 10.61
N LEU A 84 -5.49 -4.67 11.58
CA LEU A 84 -5.49 -3.23 11.38
C LEU A 84 -4.09 -2.67 11.56
N LYS A 85 -3.74 -1.70 10.71
CA LYS A 85 -2.61 -0.79 10.96
C LYS A 85 -3.19 0.59 11.28
N PRO A 86 -2.67 1.29 12.31
CA PRO A 86 -3.14 2.62 12.68
C PRO A 86 -2.80 3.64 11.57
N SER A 87 -3.59 4.72 11.47
CA SER A 87 -3.33 5.81 10.52
C SER A 87 -1.95 6.42 10.69
N THR A 88 -1.41 6.43 11.91
CA THR A 88 -0.07 6.96 12.25
C THR A 88 1.07 6.10 11.70
N SER A 89 0.81 4.84 11.31
CA SER A 89 1.81 4.02 10.63
C SER A 89 2.07 4.44 9.19
N VAL A 90 1.17 5.25 8.60
CA VAL A 90 1.26 5.66 7.20
C VAL A 90 2.36 6.70 7.01
N CYS A 91 3.19 6.51 5.97
CA CYS A 91 4.15 7.48 5.49
C CYS A 91 4.18 7.49 3.96
N GLY A 92 4.71 8.57 3.37
CA GLY A 92 4.71 8.79 1.92
C GLY A 92 6.00 8.37 1.23
N PRO A 93 6.06 8.59 -0.08
CA PRO A 93 7.28 8.38 -0.86
C PRO A 93 8.44 9.21 -0.32
N GLY A 94 9.61 8.58 -0.15
CA GLY A 94 10.82 9.24 0.36
C GLY A 94 10.85 9.45 1.87
N ASP A 95 9.75 9.26 2.58
CA ASP A 95 9.76 9.28 4.04
C ASP A 95 10.50 8.07 4.60
N PRO A 96 11.26 8.20 5.70
CA PRO A 96 12.00 7.07 6.24
C PRO A 96 11.08 6.04 6.92
N ILE A 97 11.34 4.76 6.66
CA ILE A 97 10.88 3.66 7.51
C ILE A 97 11.75 3.70 8.77
N ARG A 98 11.15 3.95 9.92
CA ARG A 98 11.86 4.13 11.19
C ARG A 98 11.86 2.84 11.98
N LEU A 99 13.05 2.28 12.19
CA LEU A 99 13.22 1.06 12.98
C LEU A 99 13.45 1.46 14.45
N PRO A 100 12.51 1.16 15.37
CA PRO A 100 12.72 1.43 16.80
C PRO A 100 13.90 0.62 17.35
N VAL A 101 14.54 1.11 18.42
CA VAL A 101 15.67 0.43 19.07
C VAL A 101 15.30 -0.98 19.55
N GLU A 102 14.07 -1.16 19.99
CA GLU A 102 13.54 -2.44 20.47
C GLU A 102 13.07 -3.38 19.35
N ALA A 103 13.05 -2.91 18.10
CA ALA A 103 12.64 -3.75 16.98
C ALA A 103 13.57 -4.95 16.82
N GLY A 104 12.97 -6.11 16.58
CA GLY A 104 13.69 -7.32 16.28
C GLY A 104 14.03 -7.42 14.79
N ARG A 105 13.73 -8.56 14.18
CA ARG A 105 13.84 -8.70 12.73
C ARG A 105 12.65 -7.99 12.07
N VAL A 106 12.92 -6.94 11.30
CA VAL A 106 11.91 -6.20 10.53
C VAL A 106 12.04 -6.56 9.05
N ASP A 107 10.94 -7.02 8.45
CA ASP A 107 10.87 -7.38 7.03
C ASP A 107 10.04 -6.38 6.23
N HIS A 108 10.36 -6.25 4.93
CA HIS A 108 9.52 -5.60 3.92
C HIS A 108 8.45 -6.56 3.39
N GLU A 109 7.31 -6.04 2.99
CA GLU A 109 6.21 -6.77 2.35
C GLU A 109 5.54 -5.89 1.27
N ALA A 110 5.84 -6.13 -0.01
CA ALA A 110 5.20 -5.43 -1.11
C ALA A 110 3.74 -5.86 -1.26
N GLU A 111 2.83 -4.88 -1.34
CA GLU A 111 1.40 -5.12 -1.47
C GLU A 111 0.73 -4.16 -2.46
N LEU A 112 -0.29 -4.63 -3.17
CA LEU A 112 -1.26 -3.76 -3.79
C LEU A 112 -2.18 -3.20 -2.69
N ALA A 113 -2.36 -1.88 -2.67
CA ALA A 113 -3.28 -1.21 -1.77
C ALA A 113 -4.49 -0.69 -2.54
N VAL A 114 -5.68 -0.91 -2.00
CA VAL A 114 -6.96 -0.43 -2.55
C VAL A 114 -7.43 0.76 -1.74
N VAL A 115 -7.78 1.87 -2.39
CA VAL A 115 -8.30 3.08 -1.73
C VAL A 115 -9.78 3.23 -2.04
N LEU A 116 -10.60 3.43 -1.03
CA LEU A 116 -12.05 3.56 -1.18
C LEU A 116 -12.48 5.01 -1.37
N ARG A 117 -13.49 5.23 -2.22
CA ARG A 117 -14.15 6.55 -2.42
C ARG A 117 -15.54 6.64 -1.78
N ARG A 118 -16.17 5.50 -1.48
CA ARG A 118 -17.53 5.43 -0.90
C ARG A 118 -17.55 4.48 0.30
N PRO A 119 -18.49 4.68 1.24
CA PRO A 119 -18.66 3.73 2.35
C PRO A 119 -19.07 2.35 1.84
N LEU A 120 -18.55 1.29 2.47
CA LEU A 120 -18.97 -0.08 2.26
C LEU A 120 -19.41 -0.73 3.57
N LYS A 121 -20.56 -1.42 3.54
CA LYS A 121 -21.04 -2.26 4.64
C LYS A 121 -21.90 -3.39 4.10
N GLY A 122 -21.41 -4.63 4.29
CA GLY A 122 -22.15 -5.85 3.92
C GLY A 122 -22.49 -5.94 2.42
N VAL A 123 -21.55 -5.53 1.56
CA VAL A 123 -21.73 -5.59 0.10
C VAL A 123 -21.36 -6.96 -0.45
N THR A 124 -21.86 -7.29 -1.64
CA THR A 124 -21.41 -8.48 -2.40
C THR A 124 -20.13 -8.14 -3.18
N ALA A 125 -19.38 -9.19 -3.58
CA ALA A 125 -18.20 -9.02 -4.42
C ALA A 125 -18.53 -8.30 -5.75
N GLY A 126 -19.72 -8.54 -6.31
CA GLY A 126 -20.17 -7.92 -7.56
C GLY A 126 -20.34 -6.40 -7.46
N ASP A 127 -20.68 -5.87 -6.29
CA ASP A 127 -20.93 -4.44 -6.06
C ASP A 127 -19.72 -3.73 -5.41
N ALA A 128 -18.73 -4.50 -4.93
CA ALA A 128 -17.66 -3.98 -4.09
C ALA A 128 -16.73 -3.01 -4.82
N LEU A 129 -16.36 -3.33 -6.07
CA LEU A 129 -15.40 -2.55 -6.85
C LEU A 129 -15.92 -1.15 -7.22
N ASP A 130 -17.22 -0.94 -7.25
CA ASP A 130 -17.82 0.37 -7.48
C ASP A 130 -17.45 1.41 -6.42
N ALA A 131 -17.05 0.98 -5.24
CA ALA A 131 -16.63 1.87 -4.17
C ALA A 131 -15.13 2.16 -4.17
N VAL A 132 -14.36 1.56 -5.07
CA VAL A 132 -12.93 1.80 -5.19
C VAL A 132 -12.66 3.15 -5.88
N LEU A 133 -11.78 3.96 -5.31
CA LEU A 133 -11.22 5.14 -5.94
C LEU A 133 -10.14 4.74 -6.94
N GLY A 134 -9.25 3.85 -6.51
CA GLY A 134 -8.11 3.39 -7.28
C GLY A 134 -7.15 2.58 -6.42
N TYR A 135 -5.95 2.39 -6.95
CA TYR A 135 -4.93 1.50 -6.42
C TYR A 135 -3.61 2.24 -6.22
N THR A 136 -2.82 1.79 -5.26
CA THR A 136 -1.49 2.34 -4.99
C THR A 136 -0.56 1.24 -4.48
N GLY A 137 0.74 1.49 -4.46
CA GLY A 137 1.71 0.61 -3.82
C GLY A 137 1.70 0.76 -2.31
N ALA A 138 1.99 -0.32 -1.59
CA ALA A 138 2.19 -0.31 -0.15
C ALA A 138 3.36 -1.21 0.26
N ASN A 139 3.94 -0.89 1.42
CA ASN A 139 4.87 -1.78 2.11
C ASN A 139 4.30 -2.08 3.50
N ASP A 140 3.84 -3.31 3.73
CA ASP A 140 3.34 -3.75 5.03
C ASP A 140 4.49 -4.16 5.95
N VAL A 141 5.31 -3.18 6.35
CA VAL A 141 6.50 -3.39 7.19
C VAL A 141 6.13 -4.12 8.47
N THR A 142 6.91 -5.18 8.78
CA THR A 142 6.56 -6.14 9.83
C THR A 142 7.74 -6.45 10.74
N ASP A 143 7.61 -6.22 12.04
CA ASP A 143 8.52 -6.80 13.04
C ASP A 143 8.14 -8.28 13.29
N ARG A 144 8.94 -9.20 12.77
CA ARG A 144 8.70 -10.65 12.88
C ARG A 144 8.83 -11.17 14.30
N THR A 145 9.68 -10.55 15.09
CA THR A 145 9.87 -10.92 16.50
C THR A 145 8.59 -10.64 17.28
N MET A 146 8.04 -9.44 17.12
CA MET A 146 6.79 -9.04 17.76
C MET A 146 5.59 -9.81 17.19
N GLN A 147 5.59 -10.08 15.88
CA GLN A 147 4.52 -10.86 15.24
C GLN A 147 4.39 -12.26 15.83
N SER A 148 5.51 -12.90 16.16
CA SER A 148 5.52 -14.25 16.73
C SER A 148 5.25 -14.26 18.24
N SER A 149 5.70 -13.23 18.97
CA SER A 149 5.61 -13.20 20.44
C SER A 149 4.24 -12.75 20.96
N ASP A 150 3.57 -11.81 20.28
CA ASP A 150 2.39 -11.13 20.84
C ASP A 150 1.07 -11.84 20.56
N GLY A 151 1.02 -12.75 19.60
CA GLY A 151 -0.24 -13.39 19.15
C GLY A 151 -1.21 -12.45 18.42
N GLN A 152 -1.21 -11.16 18.74
CA GLN A 152 -1.93 -10.09 18.04
C GLN A 152 -0.92 -9.22 17.28
N TRP A 153 -1.19 -8.89 16.01
CA TRP A 153 -0.20 -8.26 15.13
C TRP A 153 -0.13 -6.73 15.25
N THR A 154 -0.91 -6.13 16.15
CA THR A 154 -0.98 -4.67 16.27
C THR A 154 0.39 -4.01 16.46
N ARG A 155 1.20 -4.51 17.40
CA ARG A 155 2.55 -3.96 17.64
C ARG A 155 3.50 -4.28 16.49
N ALA A 156 3.48 -5.51 15.99
CA ALA A 156 4.35 -5.95 14.89
C ALA A 156 4.15 -5.13 13.60
N LYS A 157 2.95 -4.64 13.36
CA LYS A 157 2.50 -3.98 12.12
C LYS A 157 2.19 -2.49 12.28
N GLY A 158 2.13 -1.98 13.50
CA GLY A 158 1.56 -0.68 13.83
C GLY A 158 2.55 0.41 14.25
N TYR A 159 3.85 0.19 14.21
CA TYR A 159 4.82 1.25 14.46
C TYR A 159 4.65 2.40 13.46
N ASP A 160 4.98 3.63 13.88
CA ASP A 160 5.02 4.78 12.99
C ASP A 160 5.90 4.48 11.78
N SER A 161 5.46 4.88 10.58
CA SER A 161 6.11 4.62 9.29
C SER A 161 6.13 3.16 8.80
N TYR A 162 5.44 2.22 9.46
CA TYR A 162 5.39 0.82 9.01
C TYR A 162 4.37 0.56 7.90
N CYS A 163 3.77 1.62 7.35
CA CYS A 163 2.85 1.53 6.21
C CYS A 163 3.16 2.60 5.15
N PRO A 164 4.32 2.55 4.47
CA PRO A 164 4.53 3.36 3.28
C PRO A 164 3.41 3.16 2.27
N LEU A 165 2.85 4.27 1.73
CA LEU A 165 1.80 4.30 0.70
C LEU A 165 2.15 5.28 -0.42
N GLY A 166 2.01 4.86 -1.66
CA GLY A 166 2.31 5.69 -2.82
C GLY A 166 2.73 4.91 -4.07
N PRO A 167 3.25 5.60 -5.10
CA PRO A 167 3.57 7.04 -5.10
C PRO A 167 2.33 7.94 -5.21
N TRP A 168 1.28 7.51 -5.88
CA TRP A 168 -0.03 8.13 -6.05
C TRP A 168 -1.12 7.08 -6.12
N ILE A 169 -2.39 7.49 -6.25
CA ILE A 169 -3.52 6.59 -6.49
C ILE A 169 -3.78 6.56 -8.00
N GLU A 170 -3.61 5.38 -8.61
CA GLU A 170 -3.94 5.15 -10.00
C GLU A 170 -5.42 4.69 -10.11
N THR A 171 -6.20 5.38 -10.94
CA THR A 171 -7.65 5.17 -11.03
C THR A 171 -8.09 4.37 -12.25
N ALA A 172 -7.17 4.14 -13.20
CA ALA A 172 -7.48 3.52 -14.49
C ALA A 172 -6.88 2.11 -14.66
N VAL A 173 -6.10 1.62 -13.67
CA VAL A 173 -5.46 0.30 -13.75
C VAL A 173 -6.42 -0.81 -13.39
N ASP A 174 -6.33 -1.95 -14.10
CA ASP A 174 -7.04 -3.18 -13.75
C ASP A 174 -6.21 -3.99 -12.73
N PRO A 175 -6.71 -4.20 -11.50
CA PRO A 175 -5.96 -4.88 -10.46
C PRO A 175 -5.81 -6.40 -10.67
N ALA A 176 -6.47 -6.98 -11.68
CA ALA A 176 -6.59 -8.43 -11.83
C ALA A 176 -5.25 -9.13 -12.12
N ASP A 177 -4.36 -8.50 -12.89
CA ASP A 177 -3.07 -9.10 -13.25
C ASP A 177 -1.96 -8.05 -13.43
N LEU A 178 -1.52 -7.43 -12.34
CA LEU A 178 -0.42 -6.48 -12.29
C LEU A 178 0.84 -7.15 -11.74
N ARG A 179 1.99 -6.86 -12.35
CA ARG A 179 3.27 -7.25 -11.75
C ARG A 179 3.51 -6.45 -10.48
N ILE A 180 3.94 -7.12 -9.41
CA ILE A 180 4.29 -6.54 -8.12
C ILE A 180 5.69 -6.98 -7.74
N THR A 181 6.57 -6.03 -7.43
CA THR A 181 7.95 -6.29 -7.03
C THR A 181 8.32 -5.54 -5.77
N ALA A 182 9.28 -6.10 -5.02
CA ALA A 182 10.05 -5.36 -4.02
C ALA A 182 11.53 -5.53 -4.29
N SER A 183 12.28 -4.46 -4.12
CA SER A 183 13.74 -4.49 -4.11
C SER A 183 14.31 -3.81 -2.87
N VAL A 184 15.45 -4.33 -2.40
CA VAL A 184 16.24 -3.72 -1.33
C VAL A 184 17.59 -3.38 -1.92
N ASN A 185 17.98 -2.10 -1.87
CA ASN A 185 19.21 -1.58 -2.47
C ASN A 185 19.37 -1.96 -3.96
N GLY A 186 18.25 -1.90 -4.71
CA GLY A 186 18.20 -2.26 -6.13
C GLY A 186 18.18 -3.77 -6.42
N ASN A 187 18.31 -4.64 -5.42
CA ASN A 187 18.25 -6.09 -5.60
C ASN A 187 16.81 -6.57 -5.41
N VAL A 188 16.20 -7.12 -6.46
CA VAL A 188 14.84 -7.67 -6.42
C VAL A 188 14.78 -8.82 -5.42
N ARG A 189 13.79 -8.74 -4.52
CA ARG A 189 13.49 -9.73 -3.47
C ARG A 189 12.16 -10.40 -3.70
N GLN A 190 11.13 -9.62 -4.04
CA GLN A 190 9.80 -10.13 -4.37
C GLN A 190 9.53 -9.84 -5.85
N ASP A 191 8.98 -10.80 -6.57
CA ASP A 191 8.54 -10.66 -7.95
C ASP A 191 7.37 -11.62 -8.18
N SER A 192 6.18 -11.07 -8.39
CA SER A 192 4.95 -11.83 -8.53
C SER A 192 3.91 -11.03 -9.33
N ARG A 193 2.68 -11.52 -9.35
CA ARG A 193 1.54 -10.83 -9.98
C ARG A 193 0.32 -10.85 -9.05
N THR A 194 -0.55 -9.85 -9.18
CA THR A 194 -1.79 -9.78 -8.41
C THR A 194 -2.77 -10.92 -8.76
N SER A 195 -2.67 -11.51 -9.95
CA SER A 195 -3.41 -12.71 -10.33
C SER A 195 -3.08 -13.95 -9.48
N ALA A 196 -2.00 -13.92 -8.69
CA ALA A 196 -1.65 -14.97 -7.74
C ALA A 196 -2.27 -14.78 -6.34
N LEU A 197 -3.07 -13.72 -6.14
CA LEU A 197 -3.87 -13.54 -4.92
C LEU A 197 -4.85 -14.70 -4.76
N ILE A 198 -4.91 -15.28 -3.55
CA ILE A 198 -5.85 -16.35 -3.20
C ILE A 198 -7.30 -15.82 -3.21
N ARG A 199 -7.47 -14.61 -2.67
CA ARG A 199 -8.71 -13.85 -2.71
C ARG A 199 -8.44 -12.52 -3.41
N ASP A 200 -9.16 -12.27 -4.47
CA ASP A 200 -9.06 -11.03 -5.22
C ASP A 200 -9.61 -9.82 -4.44
N VAL A 201 -9.46 -8.65 -5.01
CA VAL A 201 -9.90 -7.39 -4.38
C VAL A 201 -11.39 -7.43 -4.03
N ALA A 202 -12.24 -7.92 -4.94
CA ALA A 202 -13.69 -7.94 -4.74
C ALA A 202 -14.09 -8.83 -3.56
N ALA A 203 -13.52 -10.03 -3.48
CA ALA A 203 -13.74 -10.98 -2.39
C ALA A 203 -13.23 -10.44 -1.03
N LEU A 204 -12.10 -9.73 -1.03
CA LEU A 204 -11.59 -9.09 0.19
C LEU A 204 -12.52 -7.98 0.68
N LEU A 205 -13.01 -7.12 -0.21
CA LEU A 205 -13.95 -6.04 0.13
C LEU A 205 -15.29 -6.58 0.62
N GLU A 206 -15.83 -7.64 -0.01
CA GLU A 206 -17.02 -8.33 0.47
C GLU A 206 -16.82 -8.81 1.91
N PHE A 207 -15.74 -9.58 2.15
CA PHE A 207 -15.44 -10.12 3.47
C PHE A 207 -15.26 -9.02 4.53
N MET A 208 -14.41 -8.04 4.26
CA MET A 208 -14.08 -6.98 5.22
C MET A 208 -15.29 -6.08 5.52
N SER A 209 -16.11 -5.76 4.49
CA SER A 209 -17.33 -4.97 4.68
C SER A 209 -18.39 -5.71 5.50
N GLY A 210 -18.39 -7.03 5.47
CA GLY A 210 -19.20 -7.88 6.35
C GLY A 210 -18.81 -7.73 7.82
N VAL A 211 -17.50 -7.65 8.10
CA VAL A 211 -16.95 -7.50 9.45
C VAL A 211 -17.17 -6.08 10.00
N MET A 212 -16.77 -5.05 9.26
CA MET A 212 -16.80 -3.66 9.71
C MET A 212 -17.19 -2.70 8.59
N THR A 213 -17.69 -1.52 8.94
CA THR A 213 -17.89 -0.44 7.97
C THR A 213 -16.56 0.09 7.49
N LEU A 214 -16.35 0.09 6.18
CA LEU A 214 -15.22 0.74 5.52
C LEU A 214 -15.67 2.12 5.08
N LEU A 215 -14.81 3.13 5.25
CA LEU A 215 -15.11 4.55 4.98
C LEU A 215 -14.37 5.04 3.73
N PRO A 216 -14.80 6.14 3.11
CA PRO A 216 -14.02 6.80 2.06
C PRO A 216 -12.62 7.15 2.59
N GLY A 217 -11.60 6.86 1.80
CA GLY A 217 -10.20 7.03 2.18
C GLY A 217 -9.61 5.89 3.00
N ASP A 218 -10.40 4.91 3.47
CA ASP A 218 -9.82 3.70 4.04
C ASP A 218 -9.01 2.94 2.99
N VAL A 219 -7.95 2.29 3.47
CA VAL A 219 -7.00 1.55 2.63
C VAL A 219 -7.09 0.07 2.98
N ILE A 220 -7.15 -0.78 1.95
CA ILE A 220 -7.08 -2.22 2.08
C ILE A 220 -5.76 -2.71 1.50
N LEU A 221 -4.94 -3.40 2.32
CA LEU A 221 -3.74 -4.09 1.88
C LEU A 221 -4.11 -5.53 1.52
N THR A 222 -3.72 -5.95 0.31
CA THR A 222 -4.23 -7.20 -0.30
C THR A 222 -3.39 -8.43 -0.01
N GLY A 223 -2.30 -8.29 0.74
CA GLY A 223 -1.35 -9.37 1.00
C GLY A 223 -0.11 -9.30 0.13
N THR A 224 0.95 -9.94 0.59
CA THR A 224 2.28 -9.94 -0.02
C THR A 224 2.65 -11.30 -0.59
N PRO A 225 3.38 -11.37 -1.74
CA PRO A 225 3.95 -12.61 -2.25
C PRO A 225 5.19 -13.05 -1.46
N ALA A 226 5.73 -14.24 -1.78
CA ALA A 226 7.01 -14.71 -1.23
C ALA A 226 8.18 -13.80 -1.63
N GLY A 227 9.29 -13.92 -0.90
CA GLY A 227 10.50 -13.11 -1.04
C GLY A 227 10.61 -12.00 0.01
N VAL A 228 9.77 -12.05 1.06
CA VAL A 228 9.90 -11.13 2.20
C VAL A 228 11.27 -11.31 2.88
N GLY A 229 11.82 -10.22 3.40
CA GLY A 229 13.15 -10.29 4.00
C GLY A 229 13.52 -9.07 4.82
N PRO A 230 14.60 -9.20 5.59
CA PRO A 230 15.00 -8.17 6.53
C PRO A 230 15.44 -6.88 5.85
N ILE A 231 15.11 -5.77 6.51
CA ILE A 231 15.61 -4.43 6.21
C ILE A 231 16.32 -3.88 7.44
N VAL A 232 17.39 -3.12 7.22
CA VAL A 232 18.22 -2.57 8.29
C VAL A 232 18.52 -1.08 8.04
N ASP A 233 19.08 -0.41 9.02
CA ASP A 233 19.49 0.99 8.88
C ASP A 233 20.41 1.20 7.66
N GLY A 234 20.12 2.24 6.89
CA GLY A 234 20.84 2.57 5.66
C GLY A 234 20.29 1.92 4.40
N ASP A 235 19.42 0.92 4.50
CA ASP A 235 18.76 0.33 3.33
C ASP A 235 17.82 1.30 2.63
N THR A 236 17.53 0.99 1.37
CA THR A 236 16.47 1.61 0.59
C THR A 236 15.56 0.52 0.03
N VAL A 237 14.28 0.62 0.35
CA VAL A 237 13.26 -0.32 -0.14
C VAL A 237 12.45 0.36 -1.23
N THR A 238 12.24 -0.34 -2.35
CA THR A 238 11.35 0.08 -3.42
C THR A 238 10.30 -1.00 -3.66
N VAL A 239 9.04 -0.62 -3.52
CA VAL A 239 7.88 -1.41 -3.99
C VAL A 239 7.43 -0.82 -5.31
N GLU A 240 7.26 -1.65 -6.33
CA GLU A 240 6.79 -1.20 -7.64
C GLU A 240 5.64 -2.08 -8.12
N ILE A 241 4.59 -1.43 -8.60
CA ILE A 241 3.42 -2.08 -9.18
C ILE A 241 3.24 -1.56 -10.60
N GLU A 242 3.08 -2.50 -11.53
CA GLU A 242 2.83 -2.25 -12.95
C GLU A 242 1.69 -1.23 -13.13
N GLY A 243 1.91 -0.21 -13.97
CA GLY A 243 0.94 0.85 -14.21
C GLY A 243 0.78 1.90 -13.11
N ILE A 244 1.39 1.70 -11.92
CA ILE A 244 1.31 2.65 -10.79
C ILE A 244 2.63 3.38 -10.60
N GLY A 245 3.75 2.65 -10.58
CA GLY A 245 5.08 3.20 -10.40
C GLY A 245 5.72 2.89 -9.05
N PRO A 246 6.95 3.40 -8.82
CA PRO A 246 7.77 3.02 -7.68
C PRO A 246 7.44 3.84 -6.42
N LEU A 247 7.27 3.15 -5.31
CA LEU A 247 7.27 3.68 -3.95
C LEU A 247 8.61 3.38 -3.30
N THR A 248 9.43 4.38 -3.11
CA THR A 248 10.79 4.22 -2.56
C THR A 248 10.92 4.90 -1.20
N ASN A 249 11.44 4.18 -0.21
CA ASN A 249 11.62 4.67 1.14
C ASN A 249 12.99 4.27 1.70
N PRO A 250 13.75 5.21 2.28
CA PRO A 250 14.96 4.88 3.03
C PRO A 250 14.61 4.28 4.39
N VAL A 251 15.47 3.42 4.92
CA VAL A 251 15.33 2.81 6.25
C VAL A 251 16.27 3.52 7.23
N ARG A 252 15.78 3.85 8.43
CA ARG A 252 16.55 4.53 9.48
C ARG A 252 16.26 3.94 10.86
N ALA A 253 17.31 3.57 11.58
CA ALA A 253 17.20 3.29 13.02
C ALA A 253 16.96 4.60 13.80
N VAL A 254 16.10 4.55 14.83
CA VAL A 254 15.71 5.71 15.66
C VAL A 254 15.75 5.35 17.13
#